data_c4743c74c990f6fd4773776f0b394f82
#
_entry.id   c4743c74c990f6fd4773776f0b394f82
#
_cell.length_a   1.000
_cell.length_b   1.000
_cell.length_c   1.000
_cell.angle_alpha   90.00
_cell.angle_beta   90.00
_cell.angle_gamma   90.00
#
_symmetry.space_group_name_H-M   'P 1'
#
loop_
_entity.id
_entity.type
_entity.pdbx_description
1 polymer ?
#
loop_
_entity_poly.entity_id
_entity_poly.type
_entity_poly.pdbx_seq_one_letter_code
_entity_poly.pdbx_strand_id
1 'polypeptide(L)'
;MEQTDGEILLEMNHVKKSFDGNGVLEDISLTVKKGEVVSIIGPSGSGKSTLLRCATLLEKMDGGELIYLGQTAASEKTDKNGRVQCEYASKAELHKIRKCFGLVFQNFNLFPHYTVMKNIIDAPIHVDKVSRTEAVARAEKLLAQLGLSDKADAYPYQLS
;
A
#
# COMPACT_ATOMS: atom_id res chain seq x y z
N MET A 1 20.60 -24.50 -11.68
CA MET A 1 19.45 -23.59 -11.79
C MET A 1 19.93 -22.26 -11.20
N GLU A 2 20.35 -21.34 -12.06
CA GLU A 2 20.69 -19.98 -11.63
C GLU A 2 19.41 -19.34 -11.09
N GLN A 3 19.39 -19.02 -9.80
CA GLN A 3 18.42 -18.09 -9.24
C GLN A 3 18.73 -16.74 -9.88
N THR A 4 17.94 -16.35 -10.89
CA THR A 4 17.88 -14.97 -11.31
C THR A 4 17.37 -14.19 -10.09
N ASP A 5 18.27 -13.44 -9.50
CA ASP A 5 17.96 -12.56 -8.37
C ASP A 5 16.97 -11.51 -8.89
N GLY A 6 15.67 -11.76 -8.66
CA GLY A 6 14.60 -10.94 -9.20
C GLY A 6 14.68 -9.52 -8.64
N GLU A 7 14.29 -8.53 -9.44
CA GLU A 7 14.20 -7.12 -9.04
C GLU A 7 13.42 -6.99 -7.72
N ILE A 8 14.04 -6.41 -6.69
CA ILE A 8 13.41 -6.19 -5.39
C ILE A 8 12.47 -4.97 -5.50
N LEU A 9 11.22 -5.18 -5.15
CA LEU A 9 10.18 -4.16 -5.20
C LEU A 9 9.96 -3.48 -3.86
N LEU A 10 10.06 -4.26 -2.76
CA LEU A 10 9.85 -3.79 -1.39
C LEU A 10 10.83 -4.47 -0.45
N GLU A 11 11.44 -3.70 0.41
CA GLU A 11 12.22 -4.19 1.55
C GLU A 11 11.73 -3.50 2.83
N MET A 12 11.52 -4.30 3.85
CA MET A 12 11.26 -3.89 5.21
C MET A 12 12.34 -4.55 6.06
N ASN A 13 13.15 -3.76 6.75
CA ASN A 13 14.28 -4.27 7.55
C ASN A 13 14.10 -3.87 9.00
N HIS A 14 14.04 -4.86 9.90
CA HIS A 14 13.98 -4.66 11.34
C HIS A 14 12.86 -3.72 11.81
N VAL A 15 11.70 -3.79 11.15
CA VAL A 15 10.57 -2.91 11.41
C VAL A 15 10.02 -3.12 12.81
N LYS A 16 9.87 -2.01 13.54
CA LYS A 16 9.33 -1.96 14.90
C LYS A 16 8.12 -1.01 14.94
N LYS A 17 7.09 -1.39 15.70
CA LYS A 17 5.92 -0.56 15.95
C LYS A 17 5.29 -0.89 17.29
N SER A 18 5.00 0.15 18.06
CA SER A 18 4.27 0.07 19.32
C SER A 18 3.08 1.05 19.32
N PHE A 19 2.07 0.74 20.13
CA PHE A 19 0.96 1.63 20.43
C PHE A 19 0.81 1.70 21.95
N ASP A 20 0.84 2.91 22.50
CA ASP A 20 0.71 3.16 23.95
C ASP A 20 1.66 2.31 24.79
N GLY A 21 2.90 2.13 24.29
CA GLY A 21 3.93 1.33 24.97
C GLY A 21 3.83 -0.18 24.75
N ASN A 22 2.81 -0.67 24.09
CA ASN A 22 2.66 -2.09 23.76
C ASN A 22 3.28 -2.38 22.39
N GLY A 23 4.32 -3.22 22.35
CA GLY A 23 4.95 -3.68 21.10
C GLY A 23 3.99 -4.53 20.28
N VAL A 24 3.83 -4.16 19.00
CA VAL A 24 3.00 -4.88 18.03
C VAL A 24 3.84 -5.47 16.91
N LEU A 25 4.88 -4.77 16.48
CA LEU A 25 5.94 -5.27 15.61
C LEU A 25 7.27 -5.07 16.37
N GLU A 26 7.98 -6.15 16.63
CA GLU A 26 9.20 -6.08 17.45
C GLU A 26 10.49 -6.05 16.61
N ASP A 27 10.55 -6.87 15.57
CA ASP A 27 11.68 -6.96 14.63
C ASP A 27 11.24 -7.74 13.37
N ILE A 28 10.54 -7.09 12.47
CA ILE A 28 10.00 -7.75 11.28
C ILE A 28 10.82 -7.34 10.06
N SER A 29 11.37 -8.35 9.38
CA SER A 29 12.03 -8.16 8.08
C SER A 29 11.29 -8.94 7.00
N LEU A 30 11.09 -8.30 5.85
CA LEU A 30 10.36 -8.84 4.71
C LEU A 30 10.91 -8.25 3.42
N THR A 31 11.12 -9.08 2.41
CA THR A 31 11.48 -8.65 1.06
C THR A 31 10.45 -9.20 0.07
N VAL A 32 10.05 -8.37 -0.88
CA VAL A 32 9.16 -8.79 -1.98
C VAL A 32 9.86 -8.52 -3.30
N LYS A 33 10.00 -9.57 -4.11
CA LYS A 33 10.61 -9.51 -5.43
C LYS A 33 9.54 -9.44 -6.53
N LYS A 34 9.92 -8.99 -7.70
CA LYS A 34 9.03 -8.91 -8.86
C LYS A 34 8.45 -10.28 -9.23
N GLY A 35 7.13 -10.34 -9.37
CA GLY A 35 6.40 -11.57 -9.67
C GLY A 35 6.19 -12.48 -8.45
N GLU A 36 6.67 -12.11 -7.27
CA GLU A 36 6.47 -12.87 -6.05
C GLU A 36 5.12 -12.55 -5.40
N VAL A 37 4.51 -13.56 -4.79
CA VAL A 37 3.33 -13.42 -3.93
C VAL A 37 3.71 -13.82 -2.52
N VAL A 38 3.62 -12.88 -1.59
CA VAL A 38 3.92 -13.10 -0.17
C VAL A 38 2.64 -13.13 0.64
N SER A 39 2.43 -14.20 1.41
CA SER A 39 1.28 -14.35 2.32
C SER A 39 1.70 -14.17 3.77
N ILE A 40 1.01 -13.27 4.48
CA ILE A 40 1.23 -13.03 5.92
C ILE A 40 0.12 -13.73 6.69
N ILE A 41 0.47 -14.77 7.44
CA ILE A 41 -0.47 -15.62 8.18
C ILE A 41 -0.20 -15.46 9.69
N GLY A 42 -1.26 -15.54 10.49
CA GLY A 42 -1.16 -15.48 11.95
C GLY A 42 -2.53 -15.21 12.59
N PRO A 43 -2.65 -15.36 13.93
CA PRO A 43 -3.89 -15.14 14.66
C PRO A 43 -4.35 -13.68 14.59
N SER A 44 -5.61 -13.42 15.00
CA SER A 44 -6.10 -12.05 15.16
C SER A 44 -5.24 -11.29 16.20
N GLY A 45 -4.93 -10.03 15.93
CA GLY A 45 -4.10 -9.21 16.83
C GLY A 45 -2.57 -9.38 16.66
N SER A 46 -2.07 -10.30 15.82
CA SER A 46 -0.62 -10.53 15.64
C SER A 46 0.11 -9.47 14.79
N GLY A 47 -0.45 -8.30 14.59
CA GLY A 47 0.24 -7.20 13.90
C GLY A 47 0.18 -7.21 12.37
N LYS A 48 -0.47 -8.20 11.70
CA LYS A 48 -0.51 -8.30 10.23
C LYS A 48 -1.01 -7.01 9.54
N SER A 49 -2.11 -6.47 10.01
CA SER A 49 -2.67 -5.22 9.46
C SER A 49 -1.78 -4.02 9.76
N THR A 50 -1.11 -4.02 10.92
CA THR A 50 -0.13 -2.99 11.28
C THR A 50 1.07 -3.03 10.36
N LEU A 51 1.60 -4.23 10.05
CA LEU A 51 2.70 -4.41 9.12
C LEU A 51 2.33 -3.88 7.71
N LEU A 52 1.15 -4.25 7.19
CA LEU A 52 0.66 -3.74 5.90
C LEU A 52 0.47 -2.21 5.91
N ARG A 53 -0.01 -1.64 7.01
CA ARG A 53 -0.14 -0.18 7.16
C ARG A 53 1.21 0.52 7.19
N CYS A 54 2.21 -0.05 7.86
CA CYS A 54 3.58 0.46 7.82
C CYS A 54 4.15 0.37 6.40
N ALA A 55 4.02 -0.79 5.75
CA ALA A 55 4.44 -0.98 4.37
C ALA A 55 3.79 0.03 3.40
N THR A 56 2.53 0.39 3.59
CA THR A 56 1.81 1.31 2.70
C THR A 56 1.84 2.77 3.18
N LEU A 57 2.70 3.11 4.12
CA LEU A 57 2.87 4.49 4.64
C LEU A 57 1.56 5.08 5.22
N LEU A 58 0.64 4.23 5.68
CA LEU A 58 -0.57 4.61 6.41
C LEU A 58 -0.34 4.68 7.92
N GLU A 59 0.69 3.98 8.41
CA GLU A 59 1.14 4.01 9.79
C GLU A 59 2.65 4.27 9.82
N LYS A 60 3.11 5.07 10.78
CA LYS A 60 4.53 5.33 10.96
C LYS A 60 5.18 4.22 11.78
N MET A 61 6.32 3.75 11.32
CA MET A 61 7.19 2.84 12.07
C MET A 61 7.90 3.59 13.20
N ASP A 62 8.23 2.90 14.26
CA ASP A 62 9.02 3.44 15.38
C ASP A 62 10.52 3.15 15.20
N GLY A 63 10.86 2.09 14.43
CA GLY A 63 12.23 1.70 14.10
C GLY A 63 12.30 0.86 12.83
N GLY A 64 13.52 0.65 12.33
CA GLY A 64 13.79 -0.12 11.12
C GLY A 64 13.84 0.72 9.85
N GLU A 65 13.75 0.05 8.71
CA GLU A 65 13.88 0.67 7.39
C GLU A 65 12.80 0.18 6.44
N LEU A 66 12.36 1.07 5.54
CA LEU A 66 11.38 0.79 4.49
C LEU A 66 11.92 1.32 3.16
N ILE A 67 12.06 0.43 2.17
CA ILE A 67 12.62 0.73 0.85
C ILE A 67 11.66 0.25 -0.23
N TYR A 68 11.40 1.10 -1.24
CA TYR A 68 10.64 0.78 -2.44
C TYR A 68 11.49 1.00 -3.68
N LEU A 69 11.69 -0.04 -4.50
CA LEU A 69 12.47 0.03 -5.74
C LEU A 69 13.83 0.71 -5.53
N GLY A 70 14.52 0.36 -4.42
CA GLY A 70 15.80 0.96 -4.03
C GLY A 70 15.72 2.38 -3.46
N GLN A 71 14.52 2.96 -3.31
CA GLN A 71 14.32 4.29 -2.71
C GLN A 71 13.90 4.15 -1.25
N THR A 72 14.70 4.68 -0.33
CA THR A 72 14.39 4.67 1.10
C THR A 72 13.22 5.61 1.40
N ALA A 73 12.11 5.05 1.87
CA ALA A 73 10.93 5.77 2.32
C ALA A 73 11.05 6.22 3.79
N ALA A 74 11.66 5.37 4.63
CA ALA A 74 11.91 5.63 6.04
C ALA A 74 13.14 4.86 6.49
N SER A 75 13.91 5.42 7.42
CA SER A 75 15.03 4.74 8.06
C SER A 75 15.17 5.14 9.51
N GLU A 76 15.62 4.18 10.34
CA GLU A 76 15.91 4.42 11.74
C GLU A 76 17.08 5.38 11.89
N LYS A 77 16.92 6.38 12.77
CA LYS A 77 17.98 7.30 13.18
C LYS A 77 18.01 7.46 14.69
N THR A 78 19.19 7.57 15.22
CA THR A 78 19.40 7.90 16.63
C THR A 78 19.73 9.38 16.75
N ASP A 79 18.95 10.10 17.53
CA ASP A 79 19.19 11.51 17.80
C ASP A 79 20.39 11.72 18.74
N LYS A 80 20.77 13.00 18.96
CA LYS A 80 21.91 13.37 19.83
C LYS A 80 21.74 12.95 21.29
N ASN A 81 20.50 12.62 21.71
CA ASN A 81 20.15 12.19 23.05
C ASN A 81 20.05 10.66 23.16
N GLY A 82 20.41 9.91 22.11
CA GLY A 82 20.31 8.46 22.07
C GLY A 82 18.90 7.92 21.82
N ARG A 83 17.95 8.80 21.43
CA ARG A 83 16.58 8.38 21.13
C ARG A 83 16.49 7.89 19.70
N VAL A 84 15.98 6.67 19.56
CA VAL A 84 15.74 6.05 18.25
C VAL A 84 14.39 6.51 17.71
N GLN A 85 14.34 6.92 16.46
CA GLN A 85 13.12 7.28 15.74
C GLN A 85 13.27 7.03 14.25
N CYS A 86 12.18 6.76 13.55
CA CYS A 86 12.21 6.69 12.08
C CYS A 86 12.14 8.09 11.46
N GLU A 87 13.11 8.41 10.64
CA GLU A 87 13.08 9.55 9.75
C GLU A 87 12.49 9.14 8.40
N TYR A 88 11.49 9.88 7.96
CA TYR A 88 10.81 9.67 6.68
C TYR A 88 11.37 10.58 5.60
N ALA A 89 11.43 10.08 4.38
CA ALA A 89 11.78 10.85 3.20
C ALA A 89 10.89 12.10 3.05
N SER A 90 11.29 13.06 2.24
CA SER A 90 10.52 14.26 1.99
C SER A 90 9.12 13.96 1.46
N LYS A 91 8.17 14.89 1.65
CA LYS A 91 6.80 14.75 1.13
C LYS A 91 6.78 14.48 -0.39
N ALA A 92 7.69 15.08 -1.13
CA ALA A 92 7.78 14.91 -2.58
C ALA A 92 8.25 13.48 -2.96
N GLU A 93 9.23 12.94 -2.25
CA GLU A 93 9.72 11.57 -2.44
C GLU A 93 8.67 10.55 -2.02
N LEU A 94 8.04 10.72 -0.86
CA LEU A 94 6.96 9.85 -0.41
C LEU A 94 5.76 9.87 -1.38
N HIS A 95 5.48 11.00 -2.04
CA HIS A 95 4.45 11.06 -3.08
C HIS A 95 4.80 10.18 -4.29
N LYS A 96 6.07 10.15 -4.69
CA LYS A 96 6.55 9.26 -5.77
C LYS A 96 6.46 7.79 -5.35
N ILE A 97 6.92 7.47 -4.14
CA ILE A 97 6.90 6.10 -3.60
C ILE A 97 5.46 5.56 -3.50
N ARG A 98 4.48 6.38 -3.06
CA ARG A 98 3.07 5.96 -3.00
C ARG A 98 2.47 5.57 -4.35
N LYS A 99 3.09 5.95 -5.47
CA LYS A 99 2.66 5.52 -6.81
C LYS A 99 3.18 4.13 -7.20
N CYS A 100 4.11 3.57 -6.41
CA CYS A 100 4.70 2.25 -6.70
C CYS A 100 3.82 1.09 -6.21
N PHE A 101 2.78 1.34 -5.41
CA PHE A 101 1.92 0.30 -4.86
C PHE A 101 0.46 0.72 -4.82
N GLY A 102 -0.43 -0.26 -4.72
CA GLY A 102 -1.85 -0.08 -4.41
C GLY A 102 -2.22 -0.86 -3.16
N LEU A 103 -3.22 -0.41 -2.42
CA LEU A 103 -3.76 -1.09 -1.25
C LEU A 103 -5.24 -1.40 -1.45
N VAL A 104 -5.61 -2.65 -1.23
CA VAL A 104 -7.01 -3.08 -1.16
C VAL A 104 -7.34 -3.37 0.31
N PHE A 105 -8.32 -2.66 0.85
CA PHE A 105 -8.79 -2.86 2.22
C PHE A 105 -9.71 -4.07 2.34
N GLN A 106 -9.79 -4.68 3.52
CA GLN A 106 -10.65 -5.82 3.81
C GLN A 106 -12.14 -5.53 3.50
N ASN A 107 -12.60 -4.32 3.77
CA ASN A 107 -13.98 -3.89 3.52
C ASN A 107 -14.13 -3.13 2.19
N PHE A 108 -13.15 -3.27 1.28
CA PHE A 108 -13.08 -2.61 -0.02
C PHE A 108 -13.07 -1.08 0.02
N ASN A 109 -13.63 -0.44 1.04
CA ASN A 109 -13.69 1.02 1.27
C ASN A 109 -14.23 1.81 0.06
N LEU A 110 -15.23 1.25 -0.62
CA LEU A 110 -15.91 1.95 -1.70
C LEU A 110 -16.79 3.08 -1.14
N PHE A 111 -16.91 4.17 -1.87
CA PHE A 111 -17.87 5.22 -1.58
C PHE A 111 -19.30 4.71 -1.88
N PRO A 112 -20.15 4.49 -0.86
CA PRO A 112 -21.43 3.82 -1.05
C PRO A 112 -22.42 4.62 -1.89
N HIS A 113 -22.26 5.94 -1.94
CA HIS A 113 -23.09 6.88 -2.73
C HIS A 113 -22.52 7.17 -4.13
N TYR A 114 -21.43 6.52 -4.52
CA TYR A 114 -20.88 6.55 -5.86
C TYR A 114 -21.25 5.29 -6.61
N THR A 115 -21.50 5.41 -7.92
CA THR A 115 -21.60 4.24 -8.79
C THR A 115 -20.27 3.51 -8.89
N VAL A 116 -20.27 2.30 -9.40
CA VAL A 116 -19.05 1.51 -9.68
C VAL A 116 -18.12 2.32 -10.58
N MET A 117 -18.62 2.85 -11.69
CA MET A 117 -17.85 3.69 -12.60
C MET A 117 -17.21 4.87 -11.85
N LYS A 118 -17.98 5.59 -11.05
CA LYS A 118 -17.48 6.76 -10.33
C LYS A 118 -16.41 6.37 -9.28
N ASN A 119 -16.56 5.25 -8.57
CA ASN A 119 -15.56 4.72 -7.65
C ASN A 119 -14.22 4.42 -8.36
N ILE A 120 -14.27 3.94 -9.61
CA ILE A 120 -13.07 3.60 -10.38
C ILE A 120 -12.37 4.85 -10.91
N ILE A 121 -13.12 5.83 -11.44
CA ILE A 121 -12.52 6.97 -12.15
C ILE A 121 -12.15 8.14 -11.26
N ASP A 122 -12.66 8.22 -10.04
CA ASP A 122 -12.51 9.40 -9.17
C ASP A 122 -11.04 9.69 -8.83
N ALA A 123 -10.31 8.68 -8.36
CA ALA A 123 -8.90 8.84 -8.03
C ALA A 123 -8.02 9.14 -9.27
N PRO A 124 -8.11 8.43 -10.39
CA PRO A 124 -7.39 8.77 -11.62
C PRO A 124 -7.59 10.23 -12.06
N ILE A 125 -8.81 10.75 -11.99
CA ILE A 125 -9.11 12.11 -12.39
C ILE A 125 -8.56 13.13 -11.39
N HIS A 126 -8.83 12.94 -10.09
CA HIS A 126 -8.54 13.96 -9.09
C HIS A 126 -7.12 13.89 -8.55
N VAL A 127 -6.52 12.71 -8.45
CA VAL A 127 -5.16 12.50 -7.92
C VAL A 127 -4.13 12.48 -9.05
N ASP A 128 -4.36 11.64 -10.08
CA ASP A 128 -3.37 11.46 -11.15
C ASP A 128 -3.55 12.45 -12.31
N LYS A 129 -4.60 13.28 -12.27
CA LYS A 129 -4.91 14.30 -13.28
C LYS A 129 -5.15 13.72 -14.69
N VAL A 130 -5.57 12.47 -14.77
CA VAL A 130 -5.97 11.83 -16.02
C VAL A 130 -7.25 12.49 -16.55
N SER A 131 -7.37 12.64 -17.86
CA SER A 131 -8.59 13.18 -18.47
C SER A 131 -9.80 12.27 -18.18
N ARG A 132 -10.98 12.85 -18.02
CA ARG A 132 -12.21 12.07 -17.78
C ARG A 132 -12.45 11.02 -18.87
N THR A 133 -12.24 11.39 -20.13
CA THR A 133 -12.41 10.48 -21.27
C THR A 133 -11.50 9.27 -21.16
N GLU A 134 -10.24 9.49 -20.84
CA GLU A 134 -9.26 8.41 -20.68
C GLU A 134 -9.58 7.56 -19.45
N ALA A 135 -9.94 8.16 -18.32
CA ALA A 135 -10.30 7.44 -17.11
C ALA A 135 -11.51 6.53 -17.33
N VAL A 136 -12.54 7.01 -18.03
CA VAL A 136 -13.74 6.22 -18.38
C VAL A 136 -13.36 5.05 -19.30
N ALA A 137 -12.60 5.29 -20.36
CA ALA A 137 -12.19 4.23 -21.28
C ALA A 137 -11.38 3.13 -20.60
N ARG A 138 -10.48 3.51 -19.66
CA ARG A 138 -9.74 2.55 -18.84
C ARG A 138 -10.67 1.74 -17.92
N ALA A 139 -11.63 2.41 -17.27
CA ALA A 139 -12.59 1.77 -16.37
C ALA A 139 -13.49 0.78 -17.12
N GLU A 140 -14.02 1.14 -18.29
CA GLU A 140 -14.82 0.26 -19.15
C GLU A 140 -14.06 -1.01 -19.53
N LYS A 141 -12.77 -0.85 -19.92
CA LYS A 141 -11.91 -1.98 -20.24
C LYS A 141 -11.72 -2.91 -19.04
N LEU A 142 -11.50 -2.37 -17.84
CA LEU A 142 -11.34 -3.16 -16.62
C LEU A 142 -12.64 -3.89 -16.26
N LEU A 143 -13.77 -3.21 -16.33
CA LEU A 143 -15.10 -3.82 -16.10
C LEU A 143 -15.37 -4.95 -17.08
N ALA A 144 -15.04 -4.78 -18.35
CA ALA A 144 -15.19 -5.84 -19.35
C ALA A 144 -14.31 -7.05 -19.03
N GLN A 145 -13.05 -6.85 -18.65
CA GLN A 145 -12.13 -7.93 -18.26
C GLN A 145 -12.63 -8.73 -17.06
N LEU A 146 -13.35 -8.09 -16.14
CA LEU A 146 -13.93 -8.71 -14.95
C LEU A 146 -15.35 -9.25 -15.17
N GLY A 147 -15.94 -9.11 -16.38
CA GLY A 147 -17.32 -9.51 -16.66
C GLY A 147 -18.36 -8.65 -15.96
N LEU A 148 -18.03 -7.38 -15.65
CA LEU A 148 -18.87 -6.44 -14.91
C LEU A 148 -19.33 -5.23 -15.76
N SER A 149 -19.35 -5.35 -17.08
CA SER A 149 -19.70 -4.24 -17.97
C SER A 149 -21.11 -3.68 -17.71
N ASP A 150 -22.05 -4.52 -17.29
CA ASP A 150 -23.42 -4.17 -16.94
C ASP A 150 -23.56 -3.52 -15.56
N LYS A 151 -22.48 -3.44 -14.79
CA LYS A 151 -22.47 -2.92 -13.40
C LYS A 151 -21.91 -1.50 -13.29
N ALA A 152 -21.55 -0.86 -14.41
CA ALA A 152 -20.94 0.47 -14.40
C ALA A 152 -21.75 1.50 -13.60
N ASP A 153 -23.06 1.51 -13.78
CA ASP A 153 -24.00 2.44 -13.13
C ASP A 153 -24.59 1.89 -11.81
N ALA A 154 -24.26 0.66 -11.43
CA ALA A 154 -24.70 0.08 -10.17
C ALA A 154 -23.98 0.74 -8.97
N TYR A 155 -24.60 0.70 -7.81
CA TYR A 155 -24.00 1.12 -6.55
C TYR A 155 -23.35 -0.09 -5.82
N PRO A 156 -22.35 0.12 -4.92
CA PRO A 156 -21.68 -0.96 -4.21
C PRO A 156 -22.62 -1.97 -3.54
N TYR A 157 -23.71 -1.53 -2.94
CA TYR A 157 -24.70 -2.39 -2.30
C TYR A 157 -25.50 -3.27 -3.27
N GLN A 158 -25.41 -3.03 -4.56
CA GLN A 158 -26.05 -3.83 -5.61
C GLN A 158 -25.11 -4.91 -6.18
N LEU A 159 -23.86 -4.92 -5.72
CA LEU A 159 -22.89 -5.93 -6.08
C LEU A 159 -22.99 -7.08 -5.06
N SER A 160 -23.07 -8.30 -5.54
CA SER A 160 -23.03 -9.51 -4.71
C SER A 160 -21.60 -9.92 -4.37
#